data_7ee764a68d4d691989c7b2710e9b4438
#
_entry.id   7ee764a68d4d691989c7b2710e9b4438
#
_cell.length_a   1.000
_cell.length_b   1.000
_cell.length_c   1.000
_cell.angle_alpha   90.00
_cell.angle_beta   90.00
_cell.angle_gamma   90.00
#
_symmetry.space_group_name_H-M   'P 1'
#
loop_
_entity.id
_entity.type
_entity.pdbx_description
1 polymer ?
#
loop_
_entity_poly.entity_id
_entity_poly.type
_entity_poly.pdbx_seq_one_letter_code
_entity_poly.pdbx_strand_id
1 'polypeptide(L)'
;FSEEGELALCLEKRGEAPDEYSGISDFVIDGENIIILDRNQQKTITYDHSGNSISTFHLKYYAQAISPIVNNTFFLYNGFDTSHKLHRIKNWKEDSAFLEVDKNQTGYLFIFAHHNFYQDHDSIYFFQPINDTIYKSVEGGNMNPFLHIDFKGKNIPTSFFSDKKYENVKDFFDNLNKRSYAYGIYSFIRDKRFTMFGSFYQKNKKLTLFDHKNKSSNTFGTIKDDVYFKGLTIPISQFIYHANKDGSIVVPLEAYSVVEWRNTYTPSEPFGSIINTTKEDDNPLLLIFDFKQ
;
A
#
# COMPACT_ATOMS: atom_id res chain seq x y z
N PHE A 1 -10.17 -16.66 -4.97
CA PHE A 1 -11.62 -16.79 -5.21
C PHE A 1 -11.90 -16.59 -6.69
N SER A 2 -12.98 -17.19 -7.22
CA SER A 2 -13.50 -16.92 -8.56
C SER A 2 -14.16 -15.53 -8.64
N GLU A 3 -14.57 -15.10 -9.84
CA GLU A 3 -15.35 -13.86 -10.02
C GLU A 3 -16.71 -13.91 -9.31
N GLU A 4 -17.25 -15.12 -9.13
CA GLU A 4 -18.50 -15.37 -8.40
C GLU A 4 -18.31 -15.44 -6.88
N GLY A 5 -17.07 -15.32 -6.38
CA GLY A 5 -16.72 -15.36 -4.96
C GLY A 5 -16.55 -16.76 -4.39
N GLU A 6 -16.47 -17.80 -5.21
CA GLU A 6 -16.21 -19.15 -4.76
C GLU A 6 -14.73 -19.36 -4.44
N LEU A 7 -14.41 -20.16 -3.42
CA LEU A 7 -13.04 -20.48 -3.06
C LEU A 7 -12.36 -21.32 -4.16
N ALA A 8 -11.47 -20.70 -4.92
CA ALA A 8 -10.75 -21.36 -5.99
C ALA A 8 -9.52 -22.13 -5.47
N LEU A 9 -8.77 -21.53 -4.55
CA LEU A 9 -7.57 -22.13 -3.94
C LEU A 9 -7.41 -21.64 -2.51
N CYS A 10 -7.09 -22.54 -1.59
CA CYS A 10 -6.55 -22.23 -0.28
C CYS A 10 -5.12 -22.74 -0.21
N LEU A 11 -4.14 -21.83 -0.10
CA LEU A 11 -2.74 -22.19 -0.06
C LEU A 11 -2.28 -22.39 1.39
N GLU A 12 -2.33 -23.64 1.86
CA GLU A 12 -1.93 -24.02 3.22
C GLU A 12 -0.52 -24.63 3.22
N LYS A 13 0.49 -23.81 2.94
CA LYS A 13 1.91 -24.22 2.85
C LYS A 13 2.77 -23.56 3.95
N ARG A 14 2.22 -23.47 5.16
CA ARG A 14 2.94 -22.85 6.28
C ARG A 14 3.93 -23.83 6.90
N GLY A 15 5.23 -23.44 6.92
CA GLY A 15 6.30 -24.25 7.49
C GLY A 15 7.67 -23.65 7.20
N GLU A 16 8.73 -24.46 7.35
CA GLU A 16 10.12 -24.05 7.18
C GLU A 16 10.85 -24.71 6.00
N ALA A 17 10.18 -25.63 5.29
CA ALA A 17 10.77 -26.24 4.10
C ALA A 17 11.02 -25.23 2.97
N PRO A 18 11.86 -25.55 2.00
CA PRO A 18 12.17 -24.61 0.90
C PRO A 18 10.96 -24.09 0.15
N ASP A 19 9.92 -24.93 0.00
CA ASP A 19 8.65 -24.62 -0.68
C ASP A 19 7.51 -24.22 0.29
N GLU A 20 7.82 -23.98 1.55
CA GLU A 20 6.88 -23.53 2.58
C GLU A 20 7.20 -22.11 3.02
N TYR A 21 6.19 -21.34 3.43
CA TYR A 21 6.37 -20.01 4.01
C TYR A 21 6.14 -20.04 5.53
N SER A 22 6.95 -19.31 6.28
CA SER A 22 6.74 -19.12 7.73
C SER A 22 5.71 -18.01 8.00
N GLY A 23 5.62 -17.04 7.10
CA GLY A 23 4.68 -15.94 7.13
C GLY A 23 4.66 -15.18 5.80
N ILE A 24 3.50 -14.69 5.44
CA ILE A 24 3.31 -13.88 4.23
C ILE A 24 3.51 -12.41 4.59
N SER A 25 4.58 -11.80 4.09
CA SER A 25 4.84 -10.37 4.27
C SER A 25 4.14 -9.56 3.19
N ASP A 26 4.14 -10.09 1.98
CA ASP A 26 3.49 -9.51 0.80
C ASP A 26 3.33 -10.58 -0.28
N PHE A 27 2.52 -10.34 -1.29
CA PHE A 27 2.40 -11.24 -2.43
C PHE A 27 2.00 -10.49 -3.71
N VAL A 28 2.29 -11.10 -4.85
CA VAL A 28 1.84 -10.62 -6.16
C VAL A 28 1.35 -11.79 -7.01
N ILE A 29 0.45 -11.48 -7.94
CA ILE A 29 -0.02 -12.42 -8.96
C ILE A 29 0.61 -12.01 -10.30
N ASP A 30 1.28 -12.95 -10.95
CA ASP A 30 1.91 -12.78 -12.27
C ASP A 30 1.37 -13.86 -13.21
N GLY A 31 0.39 -13.47 -14.03
CA GLY A 31 -0.33 -14.41 -14.88
C GLY A 31 -0.99 -15.51 -14.06
N GLU A 32 -0.53 -16.75 -14.25
CA GLU A 32 -1.02 -17.93 -13.52
C GLU A 32 -0.20 -18.26 -12.26
N ASN A 33 0.72 -17.39 -11.86
CA ASN A 33 1.60 -17.63 -10.73
C ASN A 33 1.25 -16.75 -9.54
N ILE A 34 1.36 -17.30 -8.35
CA ILE A 34 1.26 -16.60 -7.07
C ILE A 34 2.66 -16.55 -6.47
N ILE A 35 3.20 -15.36 -6.28
CA ILE A 35 4.53 -15.17 -5.71
C ILE A 35 4.38 -14.59 -4.32
N ILE A 36 4.76 -15.37 -3.32
CA ILE A 36 4.73 -14.99 -1.91
C ILE A 36 6.11 -14.48 -1.50
N LEU A 37 6.14 -13.35 -0.81
CA LEU A 37 7.31 -12.84 -0.11
C LEU A 37 7.26 -13.27 1.35
N ASP A 38 8.19 -14.12 1.75
CA ASP A 38 8.46 -14.46 3.14
C ASP A 38 9.71 -13.72 3.65
N ARG A 39 9.46 -12.62 4.33
CA ARG A 39 10.54 -11.81 4.91
C ARG A 39 11.31 -12.56 5.99
N ASN A 40 10.65 -13.39 6.79
CA ASN A 40 11.28 -14.06 7.92
C ASN A 40 12.32 -15.07 7.44
N GLN A 41 12.02 -15.78 6.36
CA GLN A 41 12.94 -16.74 5.73
C GLN A 41 13.77 -16.10 4.60
N GLN A 42 13.62 -14.80 4.35
CA GLN A 42 14.35 -14.07 3.32
C GLN A 42 14.26 -14.74 1.94
N LYS A 43 13.03 -15.02 1.49
CA LYS A 43 12.80 -15.67 0.20
C LYS A 43 11.50 -15.23 -0.44
N THR A 44 11.41 -15.43 -1.75
CA THR A 44 10.13 -15.49 -2.46
C THR A 44 9.88 -16.91 -2.91
N ILE A 45 8.63 -17.34 -2.89
CA ILE A 45 8.20 -18.65 -3.35
C ILE A 45 7.13 -18.45 -4.42
N THR A 46 7.32 -19.07 -5.56
CA THR A 46 6.35 -19.05 -6.65
C THR A 46 5.53 -20.32 -6.65
N TYR A 47 4.22 -20.19 -6.64
CA TYR A 47 3.25 -21.29 -6.76
C TYR A 47 2.43 -21.12 -8.04
N ASP A 48 2.00 -22.23 -8.61
CA ASP A 48 0.96 -22.23 -9.65
C ASP A 48 -0.45 -22.09 -9.03
N HIS A 49 -1.47 -21.95 -9.87
CA HIS A 49 -2.87 -21.87 -9.43
C HIS A 49 -3.42 -23.18 -8.80
N SER A 50 -2.67 -24.27 -8.87
CA SER A 50 -2.99 -25.53 -8.18
C SER A 50 -2.30 -25.63 -6.81
N GLY A 51 -1.49 -24.61 -6.43
CA GLY A 51 -0.75 -24.58 -5.16
C GLY A 51 0.54 -25.40 -5.17
N ASN A 52 1.02 -25.83 -6.36
CA ASN A 52 2.32 -26.49 -6.45
C ASN A 52 3.43 -25.45 -6.48
N SER A 53 4.51 -25.70 -5.73
CA SER A 53 5.69 -24.84 -5.76
C SER A 53 6.44 -25.02 -7.09
N ILE A 54 6.69 -23.90 -7.76
CA ILE A 54 7.45 -23.84 -9.03
C ILE A 54 8.92 -23.52 -8.75
N SER A 55 9.17 -22.55 -7.90
CA SER A 55 10.53 -22.07 -7.61
C SER A 55 10.61 -21.32 -6.29
N THR A 56 11.83 -21.29 -5.73
CA THR A 56 12.16 -20.47 -4.56
C THR A 56 13.37 -19.61 -4.90
N PHE A 57 13.29 -18.32 -4.57
CA PHE A 57 14.37 -17.36 -4.75
C PHE A 57 14.78 -16.78 -3.38
N HIS A 58 16.03 -17.04 -2.98
CA HIS A 58 16.57 -16.56 -1.71
C HIS A 58 17.10 -15.14 -1.81
N LEU A 59 16.77 -14.33 -0.82
CA LEU A 59 17.18 -12.94 -0.67
C LEU A 59 18.34 -12.83 0.31
N LYS A 60 19.17 -11.79 0.13
CA LYS A 60 20.27 -11.46 1.05
C LYS A 60 19.90 -10.40 2.09
N TYR A 61 18.63 -9.98 2.10
CA TYR A 61 18.09 -8.88 2.91
C TYR A 61 16.61 -9.13 3.27
N TYR A 62 16.11 -8.35 4.22
CA TYR A 62 14.72 -8.43 4.69
C TYR A 62 13.81 -7.55 3.83
N ALA A 63 13.27 -8.08 2.75
CA ALA A 63 12.28 -7.35 1.95
C ALA A 63 10.93 -7.28 2.67
N GLN A 64 10.25 -6.14 2.55
CA GLN A 64 8.95 -5.86 3.18
C GLN A 64 7.81 -5.91 2.18
N ALA A 65 8.07 -5.49 0.95
CA ALA A 65 7.07 -5.47 -0.11
C ALA A 65 7.69 -5.88 -1.44
N ILE A 66 6.86 -6.46 -2.30
CA ILE A 66 7.17 -6.86 -3.66
C ILE A 66 6.29 -6.08 -4.63
N SER A 67 6.88 -5.53 -5.69
CA SER A 67 6.11 -4.87 -6.74
C SER A 67 5.43 -5.89 -7.65
N PRO A 68 4.39 -5.51 -8.38
CA PRO A 68 3.92 -6.25 -9.55
C PRO A 68 5.07 -6.52 -10.52
N ILE A 69 4.95 -7.60 -11.30
CA ILE A 69 5.94 -8.00 -12.29
C ILE A 69 5.58 -7.41 -13.65
N VAL A 70 6.55 -6.73 -14.27
CA VAL A 70 6.42 -6.17 -15.60
C VAL A 70 7.64 -6.60 -16.42
N ASN A 71 7.45 -7.34 -17.51
CA ASN A 71 8.51 -7.83 -18.39
C ASN A 71 9.61 -8.61 -17.64
N ASN A 72 9.23 -9.57 -16.80
CA ASN A 72 10.12 -10.34 -15.91
C ASN A 72 11.00 -9.47 -14.99
N THR A 73 10.55 -8.28 -14.69
CA THR A 73 11.21 -7.33 -13.78
C THR A 73 10.27 -6.96 -12.66
N PHE A 74 10.76 -7.00 -11.42
CA PHE A 74 10.06 -6.53 -10.25
C PHE A 74 11.04 -5.89 -9.27
N PHE A 75 10.47 -5.21 -8.28
CA PHE A 75 11.24 -4.53 -7.24
C PHE A 75 10.90 -5.12 -5.88
N LEU A 76 11.92 -5.21 -5.03
CA LEU A 76 11.76 -5.54 -3.62
C LEU A 76 12.10 -4.31 -2.79
N TYR A 77 11.18 -3.92 -1.92
CA TYR A 77 11.41 -2.83 -0.97
C TYR A 77 11.99 -3.39 0.33
N ASN A 78 13.11 -2.81 0.74
CA ASN A 78 13.78 -3.13 1.98
C ASN A 78 13.79 -1.92 2.92
N GLY A 79 12.93 -1.94 3.91
CA GLY A 79 12.85 -0.86 4.91
C GLY A 79 13.97 -0.90 5.95
N PHE A 80 14.66 -2.05 6.08
CA PHE A 80 15.69 -2.27 7.09
C PHE A 80 17.12 -2.09 6.61
N ASP A 81 17.33 -2.07 5.30
CA ASP A 81 18.67 -2.15 4.76
C ASP A 81 19.54 -0.94 5.16
N THR A 82 20.80 -1.24 5.26
CA THR A 82 21.85 -0.27 5.56
C THR A 82 22.46 0.35 4.32
N SER A 83 22.11 -0.11 3.12
CA SER A 83 22.68 0.39 1.86
C SER A 83 21.65 1.01 0.91
N HIS A 84 20.68 0.25 0.47
CA HIS A 84 19.65 0.70 -0.49
C HIS A 84 18.26 0.27 -0.06
N LYS A 85 17.26 1.10 -0.38
CA LYS A 85 15.86 0.83 -0.05
C LYS A 85 15.14 -0.03 -1.07
N LEU A 86 15.59 -0.03 -2.31
CA LEU A 86 14.90 -0.67 -3.41
C LEU A 86 15.88 -1.52 -4.23
N HIS A 87 15.52 -2.78 -4.45
CA HIS A 87 16.30 -3.75 -5.22
C HIS A 87 15.50 -4.20 -6.43
N ARG A 88 16.10 -4.12 -7.62
CA ARG A 88 15.49 -4.64 -8.84
C ARG A 88 15.90 -6.08 -9.08
N ILE A 89 14.89 -6.90 -9.30
CA ILE A 89 15.06 -8.29 -9.71
C ILE A 89 14.64 -8.41 -11.17
N LYS A 90 15.53 -8.89 -12.00
CA LYS A 90 15.28 -9.16 -13.42
C LYS A 90 15.66 -10.58 -13.76
N ASN A 91 14.73 -11.33 -14.37
CA ASN A 91 14.92 -12.75 -14.66
C ASN A 91 15.43 -13.54 -13.42
N TRP A 92 14.83 -13.29 -12.27
CA TRP A 92 15.15 -13.93 -10.98
C TRP A 92 16.62 -13.72 -10.53
N LYS A 93 17.20 -12.58 -10.90
CA LYS A 93 18.51 -12.14 -10.43
C LYS A 93 18.45 -10.69 -10.03
N GLU A 94 19.06 -10.37 -8.89
CA GLU A 94 19.28 -8.99 -8.52
C GLU A 94 20.32 -8.37 -9.47
N ASP A 95 19.95 -7.29 -10.13
CA ASP A 95 20.81 -6.63 -11.11
C ASP A 95 21.07 -5.16 -10.80
N SER A 96 20.28 -4.55 -9.94
CA SER A 96 20.45 -3.14 -9.56
C SER A 96 19.82 -2.84 -8.20
N ALA A 97 20.37 -1.84 -7.52
CA ALA A 97 19.82 -1.28 -6.30
C ALA A 97 19.66 0.24 -6.42
N PHE A 98 18.64 0.81 -5.77
CA PHE A 98 18.27 2.21 -5.87
C PHE A 98 17.96 2.79 -4.49
N LEU A 99 17.96 4.12 -4.40
CA LEU A 99 17.61 4.86 -3.19
C LEU A 99 18.54 4.49 -2.03
N GLU A 100 19.77 4.97 -2.16
CA GLU A 100 20.77 4.84 -1.09
C GLU A 100 20.21 5.35 0.24
N VAL A 101 20.45 4.61 1.29
CA VAL A 101 19.96 4.94 2.62
C VAL A 101 20.79 6.09 3.17
N ASP A 102 20.14 7.18 3.51
CA ASP A 102 20.76 8.23 4.31
C ASP A 102 21.12 7.67 5.68
N LYS A 103 22.41 7.69 6.02
CA LYS A 103 22.94 7.19 7.30
C LYS A 103 22.29 7.87 8.52
N ASN A 104 21.80 9.09 8.36
CA ASN A 104 21.08 9.80 9.41
C ASN A 104 19.65 9.28 9.61
N GLN A 105 19.09 8.57 8.62
CA GLN A 105 17.76 7.95 8.70
C GLN A 105 17.82 6.50 9.16
N THR A 106 19.02 5.93 9.32
CA THR A 106 19.19 4.55 9.78
C THR A 106 18.78 4.39 11.25
N GLY A 107 18.19 3.26 11.58
CA GLY A 107 17.82 2.91 12.96
C GLY A 107 16.33 2.95 13.25
N TYR A 108 15.50 3.47 12.33
CA TYR A 108 14.04 3.41 12.48
C TYR A 108 13.40 2.67 11.32
N LEU A 109 12.61 1.67 11.65
CA LEU A 109 11.72 1.02 10.70
C LEU A 109 10.35 1.68 10.75
N PHE A 110 9.87 2.11 9.60
CA PHE A 110 8.53 2.65 9.46
C PHE A 110 7.71 1.79 8.50
N ILE A 111 6.59 1.26 9.00
CA ILE A 111 5.62 0.52 8.18
C ILE A 111 4.32 1.31 8.24
N PHE A 112 3.99 2.05 7.20
CA PHE A 112 2.74 2.81 7.09
C PHE A 112 1.79 2.28 6.03
N ALA A 113 2.32 1.51 5.08
CA ALA A 113 1.55 0.91 4.00
C ALA A 113 1.66 -0.61 4.05
N HIS A 114 0.59 -1.30 3.73
CA HIS A 114 0.64 -2.73 3.46
C HIS A 114 1.38 -3.01 2.16
N HIS A 115 1.17 -2.14 1.14
CA HIS A 115 1.88 -2.13 -0.13
C HIS A 115 2.57 -0.80 -0.34
N ASN A 116 3.83 -0.83 -0.79
CA ASN A 116 4.62 0.36 -1.14
C ASN A 116 4.67 0.60 -2.66
N PHE A 117 3.95 -0.19 -3.42
CA PHE A 117 3.92 -0.12 -4.87
C PHE A 117 2.50 0.09 -5.39
N TYR A 118 2.39 0.78 -6.50
CA TYR A 118 1.18 0.91 -7.30
C TYR A 118 1.54 0.68 -8.75
N GLN A 119 0.73 -0.09 -9.46
CA GLN A 119 0.90 -0.32 -10.90
C GLN A 119 -0.19 0.42 -11.68
N ASP A 120 0.23 1.14 -12.71
CA ASP A 120 -0.63 1.73 -13.73
C ASP A 120 -0.08 1.30 -15.08
N HIS A 121 -0.80 0.41 -15.78
CA HIS A 121 -0.36 -0.24 -17.01
C HIS A 121 1.05 -0.87 -16.82
N ASP A 122 2.03 -0.44 -17.64
CA ASP A 122 3.40 -0.94 -17.59
C ASP A 122 4.31 -0.14 -16.65
N SER A 123 3.75 0.78 -15.88
CA SER A 123 4.50 1.63 -14.95
C SER A 123 4.29 1.18 -13.52
N ILE A 124 5.39 1.04 -12.79
CA ILE A 124 5.39 0.77 -11.36
C ILE A 124 5.73 2.07 -10.64
N TYR A 125 4.90 2.47 -9.70
CA TYR A 125 5.15 3.59 -8.80
C TYR A 125 5.56 3.06 -7.44
N PHE A 126 6.53 3.72 -6.85
CA PHE A 126 7.04 3.38 -5.52
C PHE A 126 6.96 4.58 -4.60
N PHE A 127 6.50 4.35 -3.38
CA PHE A 127 6.48 5.33 -2.30
C PHE A 127 6.93 4.68 -1.00
N GLN A 128 7.54 5.45 -0.13
CA GLN A 128 8.10 4.95 1.12
C GLN A 128 7.75 5.86 2.29
N PRO A 129 7.76 5.32 3.52
CA PRO A 129 7.60 6.11 4.73
C PRO A 129 8.66 7.21 4.83
N ILE A 130 8.26 8.35 5.43
CA ILE A 130 9.20 9.46 5.72
C ILE A 130 9.91 9.97 4.46
N ASN A 131 9.21 9.94 3.35
CA ASN A 131 9.66 10.52 2.07
C ASN A 131 8.45 11.16 1.38
N ASP A 132 8.67 12.31 0.79
CA ASP A 132 7.65 13.09 0.07
C ASP A 132 7.75 12.95 -1.46
N THR A 133 8.59 12.03 -1.92
CA THR A 133 8.80 11.74 -3.34
C THR A 133 8.22 10.40 -3.71
N ILE A 134 7.38 10.39 -4.75
CA ILE A 134 6.93 9.20 -5.45
C ILE A 134 7.89 8.94 -6.59
N TYR A 135 8.33 7.71 -6.73
CA TYR A 135 9.22 7.26 -7.81
C TYR A 135 8.42 6.49 -8.84
N LYS A 136 8.90 6.47 -10.07
CA LYS A 136 8.26 5.73 -11.17
C LYS A 136 9.32 4.92 -11.92
N SER A 137 8.95 3.68 -12.28
CA SER A 137 9.76 2.89 -13.21
C SER A 137 9.72 3.49 -14.61
N VAL A 138 10.87 3.55 -15.25
CA VAL A 138 11.01 3.98 -16.64
C VAL A 138 11.48 2.81 -17.50
N GLU A 139 11.46 3.00 -18.81
CA GLU A 139 11.99 2.01 -19.75
C GLU A 139 13.39 1.57 -19.33
N GLY A 140 13.66 0.27 -19.38
CA GLY A 140 14.91 -0.32 -18.85
C GLY A 140 14.83 -0.66 -17.35
N GLY A 141 13.72 -0.37 -16.67
CA GLY A 141 13.47 -0.76 -15.28
C GLY A 141 14.24 0.07 -14.25
N ASN A 142 14.68 1.28 -14.59
CA ASN A 142 15.23 2.22 -13.62
C ASN A 142 14.10 2.89 -12.84
N MET A 143 14.36 3.26 -11.59
CA MET A 143 13.40 3.96 -10.73
C MET A 143 13.83 5.43 -10.58
N ASN A 144 13.03 6.34 -11.14
CA ASN A 144 13.33 7.77 -11.13
C ASN A 144 12.32 8.56 -10.30
N PRO A 145 12.71 9.69 -9.68
CA PRO A 145 11.77 10.62 -9.07
C PRO A 145 10.71 11.04 -10.09
N PHE A 146 9.44 10.94 -9.69
CA PHE A 146 8.30 11.25 -10.55
C PHE A 146 7.47 12.41 -10.06
N LEU A 147 7.11 12.39 -8.78
CA LEU A 147 6.27 13.41 -8.15
C LEU A 147 6.84 13.74 -6.78
N HIS A 148 7.13 15.02 -6.54
CA HIS A 148 7.40 15.55 -5.23
C HIS A 148 6.13 16.18 -4.64
N ILE A 149 5.78 15.79 -3.41
CA ILE A 149 4.62 16.31 -2.70
C ILE A 149 5.05 17.48 -1.82
N ASP A 150 4.61 18.67 -2.19
CA ASP A 150 4.80 19.87 -1.37
C ASP A 150 3.63 19.99 -0.38
N PHE A 151 3.91 19.75 0.89
CA PHE A 151 2.99 19.95 2.00
C PHE A 151 2.91 21.40 2.48
N LYS A 152 3.23 22.37 1.63
CA LYS A 152 3.16 23.82 1.90
C LYS A 152 3.97 24.21 3.16
N GLY A 153 5.26 23.84 3.15
CA GLY A 153 6.17 24.11 4.24
C GLY A 153 6.00 23.18 5.45
N LYS A 154 5.25 22.08 5.31
CA LYS A 154 5.13 21.02 6.32
C LYS A 154 5.93 19.77 5.99
N ASN A 155 6.71 19.78 4.90
CA ASN A 155 7.65 18.72 4.59
C ASN A 155 8.70 18.61 5.71
N ILE A 156 9.18 17.40 5.97
CA ILE A 156 10.22 17.16 6.96
C ILE A 156 11.54 17.67 6.38
N PRO A 157 12.20 18.68 6.99
CA PRO A 157 13.49 19.14 6.49
C PRO A 157 14.59 18.11 6.78
N THR A 158 15.61 18.06 5.95
CA THR A 158 16.73 17.12 6.12
C THR A 158 17.41 17.28 7.49
N SER A 159 17.49 18.52 7.99
CA SER A 159 18.04 18.81 9.32
C SER A 159 17.29 18.11 10.46
N PHE A 160 16.00 17.77 10.28
CA PHE A 160 15.24 17.04 11.30
C PHE A 160 15.88 15.71 11.66
N PHE A 161 16.55 15.06 10.73
CA PHE A 161 17.21 13.77 10.94
C PHE A 161 18.61 13.91 11.56
N SER A 162 19.29 15.02 11.33
CA SER A 162 20.67 15.25 11.77
C SER A 162 20.79 16.08 13.05
N ASP A 163 19.82 16.95 13.32
CA ASP A 163 19.93 17.95 14.42
C ASP A 163 19.72 17.35 15.80
N LYS A 164 19.06 16.20 15.88
CA LYS A 164 18.74 15.54 17.14
C LYS A 164 18.83 14.04 17.00
N LYS A 165 19.49 13.40 17.97
CA LYS A 165 19.41 11.95 18.15
C LYS A 165 18.15 11.62 18.97
N TYR A 166 17.20 10.91 18.36
CA TYR A 166 15.97 10.48 19.02
C TYR A 166 16.23 9.25 19.88
N GLU A 167 15.65 9.21 21.07
CA GLU A 167 15.86 8.10 22.01
C GLU A 167 15.19 6.81 21.53
N ASN A 168 14.03 6.97 20.88
CA ASN A 168 13.24 5.85 20.36
C ASN A 168 12.25 6.35 19.30
N VAL A 169 11.53 5.39 18.69
CA VAL A 169 10.52 5.67 17.65
C VAL A 169 9.41 6.58 18.14
N LYS A 170 8.99 6.45 19.40
CA LYS A 170 7.95 7.31 20.00
C LYS A 170 8.42 8.76 20.08
N ASP A 171 9.64 9.01 20.59
CA ASP A 171 10.23 10.36 20.67
C ASP A 171 10.36 10.99 19.28
N PHE A 172 10.74 10.19 18.26
CA PHE A 172 10.79 10.62 16.87
C PHE A 172 9.41 11.14 16.39
N PHE A 173 8.34 10.34 16.56
CA PHE A 173 7.00 10.75 16.13
C PHE A 173 6.41 11.88 16.96
N ASP A 174 6.67 11.94 18.25
CA ASP A 174 6.20 13.03 19.10
C ASP A 174 6.85 14.36 18.65
N ASN A 175 8.13 14.35 18.24
CA ASN A 175 8.79 15.53 17.68
C ASN A 175 8.25 15.90 16.29
N LEU A 176 7.98 14.93 15.39
CA LEU A 176 7.32 15.20 14.11
C LEU A 176 5.98 15.92 14.31
N ASN A 177 5.15 15.37 15.19
CA ASN A 177 3.83 15.92 15.47
C ASN A 177 3.89 17.28 16.16
N LYS A 178 4.80 17.50 17.12
CA LYS A 178 5.01 18.77 17.80
C LYS A 178 5.40 19.88 16.82
N ARG A 179 6.23 19.56 15.81
CA ARG A 179 6.64 20.49 14.76
C ARG A 179 5.62 20.61 13.63
N SER A 180 4.51 19.86 13.70
CA SER A 180 3.44 19.83 12.70
C SER A 180 3.94 19.53 11.29
N TYR A 181 4.85 18.55 11.14
CA TYR A 181 5.23 18.05 9.84
C TYR A 181 4.21 17.05 9.31
N ALA A 182 4.02 17.05 7.99
CA ALA A 182 3.31 15.97 7.28
C ALA A 182 4.31 14.87 6.90
N TYR A 183 3.88 13.62 7.03
CA TYR A 183 4.78 12.47 6.83
C TYR A 183 4.02 11.21 6.40
N GLY A 184 4.75 10.19 6.03
CA GLY A 184 4.24 8.84 5.91
C GLY A 184 3.24 8.65 4.80
N ILE A 185 3.67 8.73 3.54
CA ILE A 185 2.82 8.35 2.43
C ILE A 185 2.49 6.86 2.60
N TYR A 186 1.21 6.54 2.83
CA TYR A 186 0.75 5.18 3.11
C TYR A 186 -0.08 4.57 1.98
N SER A 187 -0.43 5.36 0.97
CA SER A 187 -1.15 4.91 -0.21
C SER A 187 -0.93 5.89 -1.36
N PHE A 188 -1.00 5.39 -2.58
CA PHE A 188 -0.88 6.19 -3.79
C PHE A 188 -1.66 5.53 -4.92
N ILE A 189 -2.51 6.31 -5.59
CA ILE A 189 -3.26 5.92 -6.78
C ILE A 189 -3.21 7.06 -7.78
N ARG A 190 -3.14 6.73 -9.04
CA ARG A 190 -3.15 7.71 -10.12
C ARG A 190 -3.95 7.20 -11.30
N ASP A 191 -4.78 8.07 -11.86
CA ASP A 191 -5.40 7.90 -13.18
C ASP A 191 -5.08 9.10 -14.10
N LYS A 192 -5.76 9.19 -15.22
CA LYS A 192 -5.57 10.29 -16.19
C LYS A 192 -5.94 11.66 -15.61
N ARG A 193 -6.92 11.70 -14.71
CA ARG A 193 -7.48 12.94 -14.17
C ARG A 193 -7.03 13.26 -12.76
N PHE A 194 -6.88 12.23 -11.92
CA PHE A 194 -6.61 12.42 -10.51
C PHE A 194 -5.33 11.72 -10.06
N THR A 195 -4.70 12.28 -9.05
CA THR A 195 -3.75 11.58 -8.19
C THR A 195 -4.32 11.64 -6.77
N MET A 196 -4.42 10.48 -6.13
CA MET A 196 -4.84 10.36 -4.74
C MET A 196 -3.71 9.75 -3.92
N PHE A 197 -3.43 10.33 -2.77
CA PHE A 197 -2.45 9.76 -1.84
C PHE A 197 -2.86 9.98 -0.38
N GLY A 198 -2.48 9.05 0.46
CA GLY A 198 -2.66 9.13 1.90
C GLY A 198 -1.39 9.60 2.60
N SER A 199 -1.53 10.44 3.64
CA SER A 199 -0.42 10.91 4.48
C SER A 199 -0.89 11.10 5.93
N PHE A 200 0.07 11.31 6.83
CA PHE A 200 -0.19 11.66 8.22
C PHE A 200 0.09 13.14 8.47
N TYR A 201 -0.78 13.76 9.24
CA TYR A 201 -0.58 15.10 9.77
C TYR A 201 -1.14 15.18 11.19
N GLN A 202 -0.31 15.57 12.15
CA GLN A 202 -0.67 15.64 13.58
C GLN A 202 -1.37 14.33 14.07
N LYS A 203 -0.74 13.19 13.82
CA LYS A 203 -1.23 11.84 14.18
C LYS A 203 -2.46 11.36 13.41
N ASN A 204 -3.09 12.22 12.62
CA ASN A 204 -4.29 11.86 11.86
C ASN A 204 -3.96 11.47 10.44
N LYS A 205 -4.58 10.40 9.95
CA LYS A 205 -4.57 10.07 8.53
C LYS A 205 -5.33 11.14 7.75
N LYS A 206 -4.77 11.52 6.62
CA LYS A 206 -5.34 12.46 5.65
C LYS A 206 -5.31 11.83 4.28
N LEU A 207 -6.30 12.11 3.47
CA LEU A 207 -6.37 11.74 2.07
C LEU A 207 -6.33 13.00 1.23
N THR A 208 -5.43 13.08 0.27
CA THR A 208 -5.31 14.20 -0.66
C THR A 208 -5.68 13.74 -2.06
N LEU A 209 -6.58 14.46 -2.70
CA LEU A 209 -6.97 14.30 -4.09
C LEU A 209 -6.46 15.52 -4.88
N PHE A 210 -5.64 15.28 -5.90
CA PHE A 210 -5.13 16.28 -6.83
C PHE A 210 -5.81 16.10 -8.20
N ASP A 211 -6.51 17.12 -8.67
CA ASP A 211 -7.13 17.17 -10.01
C ASP A 211 -6.13 17.75 -11.01
N HIS A 212 -5.70 16.93 -11.97
CA HIS A 212 -4.70 17.30 -12.98
C HIS A 212 -5.23 18.38 -13.93
N LYS A 213 -6.54 18.37 -14.22
CA LYS A 213 -7.19 19.33 -15.12
C LYS A 213 -7.24 20.72 -14.50
N ASN A 214 -7.69 20.78 -13.26
CA ASN A 214 -7.88 22.04 -12.54
C ASN A 214 -6.61 22.49 -11.80
N LYS A 215 -5.57 21.64 -11.73
CA LYS A 215 -4.33 21.87 -10.98
C LYS A 215 -4.60 22.25 -9.51
N SER A 216 -5.59 21.61 -8.91
CA SER A 216 -6.04 21.88 -7.55
C SER A 216 -5.99 20.63 -6.70
N SER A 217 -5.75 20.80 -5.41
CA SER A 217 -5.73 19.70 -4.44
C SER A 217 -6.67 19.97 -3.28
N ASN A 218 -7.38 18.93 -2.86
CA ASN A 218 -8.19 18.92 -1.65
C ASN A 218 -7.69 17.84 -0.70
N THR A 219 -7.63 18.16 0.59
CA THR A 219 -7.20 17.21 1.62
C THR A 219 -8.33 17.00 2.62
N PHE A 220 -8.64 15.73 2.87
CA PHE A 220 -9.79 15.30 3.68
C PHE A 220 -9.33 14.54 4.92
N GLY A 221 -10.07 14.69 6.01
CA GLY A 221 -9.93 13.87 7.22
C GLY A 221 -11.06 12.86 7.38
N THR A 222 -12.16 13.07 6.66
CA THR A 222 -13.37 12.24 6.68
C THR A 222 -13.98 12.12 5.30
N ILE A 223 -14.71 11.04 5.07
CA ILE A 223 -15.55 10.83 3.89
C ILE A 223 -17.00 10.80 4.37
N LYS A 224 -17.89 11.52 3.72
CA LYS A 224 -19.32 11.42 3.94
C LYS A 224 -19.90 10.45 2.92
N ASP A 225 -20.56 9.41 3.42
CA ASP A 225 -21.29 8.46 2.58
C ASP A 225 -22.71 8.98 2.34
N ASP A 226 -23.08 9.12 1.10
CA ASP A 226 -24.44 9.47 0.65
C ASP A 226 -25.03 8.39 -0.29
N VAL A 227 -24.30 7.29 -0.49
CA VAL A 227 -24.65 6.21 -1.41
C VAL A 227 -25.19 4.99 -0.65
N TYR A 228 -24.47 4.47 0.31
CA TYR A 228 -24.80 3.23 1.02
C TYR A 228 -25.58 3.47 2.32
N PHE A 229 -25.14 4.46 3.10
CA PHE A 229 -25.79 4.88 4.36
C PHE A 229 -25.92 6.40 4.37
N LYS A 230 -27.14 6.92 4.34
CA LYS A 230 -27.36 8.36 4.33
C LYS A 230 -26.83 9.04 5.59
N GLY A 231 -25.82 9.89 5.39
CA GLY A 231 -25.26 10.74 6.44
C GLY A 231 -24.14 10.09 7.27
N LEU A 232 -23.75 8.84 6.99
CA LEU A 232 -22.60 8.21 7.61
C LEU A 232 -21.33 9.02 7.29
N THR A 233 -20.55 9.32 8.32
CA THR A 233 -19.25 9.98 8.18
C THR A 233 -18.15 9.01 8.61
N ILE A 234 -17.32 8.61 7.66
CA ILE A 234 -16.24 7.65 7.88
C ILE A 234 -14.91 8.42 8.04
N PRO A 235 -14.23 8.32 9.20
CA PRO A 235 -12.88 8.85 9.33
C PRO A 235 -11.92 8.19 8.32
N ILE A 236 -11.02 8.96 7.73
CA ILE A 236 -10.00 8.40 6.80
C ILE A 236 -9.14 7.33 7.47
N SER A 237 -9.00 7.34 8.79
CA SER A 237 -8.32 6.29 9.54
C SER A 237 -8.94 4.89 9.36
N GLN A 238 -10.24 4.82 9.10
CA GLN A 238 -11.01 3.60 8.85
C GLN A 238 -11.19 3.30 7.37
N PHE A 239 -10.77 4.22 6.48
CA PHE A 239 -10.89 4.06 5.05
C PHE A 239 -9.62 3.43 4.48
N ILE A 240 -9.67 2.12 4.29
CA ILE A 240 -8.65 1.36 3.59
C ILE A 240 -9.12 1.21 2.15
N TYR A 241 -8.24 1.45 1.20
CA TYR A 241 -8.58 1.36 -0.23
C TYR A 241 -7.42 0.80 -1.04
N HIS A 242 -7.77 0.14 -2.12
CA HIS A 242 -6.86 -0.40 -3.10
C HIS A 242 -7.26 0.12 -4.49
N ALA A 243 -6.33 0.18 -5.40
CA ALA A 243 -6.61 0.50 -6.78
C ALA A 243 -6.52 -0.75 -7.65
N ASN A 244 -7.50 -0.91 -8.51
CA ASN A 244 -7.43 -1.89 -9.59
C ASN A 244 -6.61 -1.36 -10.76
N LYS A 245 -6.20 -2.25 -11.65
CA LYS A 245 -5.46 -1.92 -12.89
C LYS A 245 -6.25 -1.01 -13.84
N ASP A 246 -7.57 -1.02 -13.76
CA ASP A 246 -8.47 -0.17 -14.55
C ASP A 246 -8.68 1.23 -13.95
N GLY A 247 -8.09 1.49 -12.77
CA GLY A 247 -8.22 2.77 -12.06
C GLY A 247 -9.41 2.85 -11.10
N SER A 248 -10.24 1.80 -11.01
CA SER A 248 -11.29 1.73 -9.99
C SER A 248 -10.70 1.59 -8.59
N ILE A 249 -11.43 2.06 -7.60
CA ILE A 249 -11.05 2.00 -6.19
C ILE A 249 -11.87 0.93 -5.50
N VAL A 250 -11.19 0.01 -4.84
CA VAL A 250 -11.79 -1.03 -4.02
C VAL A 250 -11.61 -0.70 -2.56
N VAL A 251 -12.70 -0.66 -1.82
CA VAL A 251 -12.71 -0.42 -0.38
C VAL A 251 -13.33 -1.63 0.32
N PRO A 252 -12.54 -2.42 1.05
CA PRO A 252 -13.09 -3.45 1.90
C PRO A 252 -13.76 -2.81 3.12
N LEU A 253 -15.01 -3.18 3.38
CA LEU A 253 -15.75 -2.83 4.58
C LEU A 253 -15.88 -4.06 5.46
N GLU A 254 -15.29 -4.03 6.63
CA GLU A 254 -15.43 -5.09 7.61
C GLU A 254 -16.91 -5.33 7.95
N ALA A 255 -17.34 -6.58 7.92
CA ALA A 255 -18.74 -6.95 8.11
C ALA A 255 -19.30 -6.45 9.46
N TYR A 256 -18.50 -6.53 10.53
CA TYR A 256 -18.91 -6.00 11.84
C TYR A 256 -19.20 -4.49 11.81
N SER A 257 -18.43 -3.71 11.04
CA SER A 257 -18.65 -2.26 10.87
C SER A 257 -19.97 -1.98 10.13
N VAL A 258 -20.27 -2.79 9.11
CA VAL A 258 -21.53 -2.70 8.35
C VAL A 258 -22.73 -2.99 9.26
N VAL A 259 -22.61 -4.02 10.11
CA VAL A 259 -23.64 -4.37 11.09
C VAL A 259 -23.84 -3.26 12.12
N GLU A 260 -22.77 -2.68 12.64
CA GLU A 260 -22.82 -1.55 13.56
C GLU A 260 -23.48 -0.32 12.91
N TRP A 261 -23.11 0.02 11.68
CA TRP A 261 -23.65 1.17 10.97
C TRP A 261 -25.12 1.03 10.63
N ARG A 262 -25.62 -0.15 10.21
CA ARG A 262 -27.05 -0.35 9.93
C ARG A 262 -27.95 -0.19 11.17
N ASN A 263 -27.40 -0.36 12.36
CA ASN A 263 -28.13 -0.11 13.61
C ASN A 263 -28.32 1.39 13.89
N THR A 264 -27.50 2.24 13.25
CA THR A 264 -27.53 3.70 13.46
C THR A 264 -28.02 4.45 12.22
N TYR A 265 -27.70 3.97 11.03
CA TYR A 265 -27.99 4.61 9.75
C TYR A 265 -28.89 3.74 8.90
N THR A 266 -29.77 4.36 8.14
CA THR A 266 -30.65 3.62 7.21
C THR A 266 -29.89 3.28 5.94
N PRO A 267 -29.77 1.99 5.58
CA PRO A 267 -29.19 1.59 4.29
C PRO A 267 -29.98 2.15 3.11
N SER A 268 -29.28 2.53 2.06
CA SER A 268 -29.88 3.03 0.83
C SER A 268 -30.20 1.89 -0.15
N GLU A 269 -31.28 2.01 -0.89
CA GLU A 269 -31.51 1.11 -2.03
C GLU A 269 -30.59 1.45 -3.22
N PRO A 270 -30.11 0.46 -3.98
CA PRO A 270 -30.46 -0.99 -3.95
C PRO A 270 -29.62 -1.84 -2.98
N PHE A 271 -28.77 -1.26 -2.18
CA PHE A 271 -27.80 -1.98 -1.32
C PHE A 271 -28.42 -2.50 0.00
N GLY A 272 -29.61 -2.04 0.34
CA GLY A 272 -30.28 -2.38 1.61
C GLY A 272 -30.43 -3.89 1.82
N SER A 273 -30.70 -4.68 0.79
CA SER A 273 -30.83 -6.13 0.90
C SER A 273 -29.52 -6.80 1.36
N ILE A 274 -28.39 -6.45 0.75
CA ILE A 274 -27.08 -7.01 1.09
C ILE A 274 -26.68 -6.57 2.49
N ILE A 275 -26.77 -5.26 2.78
CA ILE A 275 -26.41 -4.70 4.07
C ILE A 275 -27.22 -5.30 5.22
N ASN A 276 -28.54 -5.51 5.01
CA ASN A 276 -29.44 -6.04 6.05
C ASN A 276 -29.23 -7.53 6.31
N THR A 277 -28.70 -8.29 5.35
CA THR A 277 -28.42 -9.72 5.51
C THR A 277 -27.01 -10.01 6.02
N THR A 278 -26.09 -9.03 5.96
CA THR A 278 -24.70 -9.17 6.45
C THR A 278 -24.68 -9.49 7.95
N LYS A 279 -23.84 -10.45 8.36
CA LYS A 279 -23.56 -10.83 9.74
C LYS A 279 -22.16 -10.37 10.14
N GLU A 280 -21.89 -10.25 11.44
CA GLU A 280 -20.60 -9.76 11.96
C GLU A 280 -19.41 -10.65 11.58
N ASP A 281 -19.64 -11.94 11.40
CA ASP A 281 -18.65 -12.97 11.04
C ASP A 281 -18.58 -13.27 9.53
N ASP A 282 -19.32 -12.52 8.71
CA ASP A 282 -19.21 -12.63 7.25
C ASP A 282 -17.88 -12.06 6.75
N ASN A 283 -17.50 -12.42 5.53
CA ASN A 283 -16.38 -11.78 4.83
C ASN A 283 -16.64 -10.28 4.63
N PRO A 284 -15.58 -9.46 4.51
CA PRO A 284 -15.74 -8.05 4.20
C PRO A 284 -16.53 -7.80 2.91
N LEU A 285 -17.38 -6.79 2.90
CA LEU A 285 -18.02 -6.30 1.68
C LEU A 285 -17.00 -5.49 0.87
N LEU A 286 -16.93 -5.70 -0.43
CA LEU A 286 -16.08 -4.93 -1.32
C LEU A 286 -16.91 -3.84 -2.01
N LEU A 287 -16.60 -2.57 -1.72
CA LEU A 287 -17.13 -1.44 -2.46
C LEU A 287 -16.18 -1.15 -3.62
N ILE A 288 -16.71 -1.13 -4.84
CA ILE A 288 -15.97 -0.79 -6.05
C ILE A 288 -16.58 0.49 -6.61
N PHE A 289 -15.77 1.51 -6.80
CA PHE A 289 -16.22 2.78 -7.35
C PHE A 289 -15.14 3.47 -8.19
N ASP A 290 -15.61 4.29 -9.11
CA ASP A 290 -14.80 5.11 -10.00
C ASP A 290 -14.95 6.59 -9.65
N PHE A 291 -13.92 7.38 -9.93
CA PHE A 291 -14.08 8.83 -9.91
C PHE A 291 -15.02 9.25 -11.04
N LYS A 292 -16.08 10.00 -10.72
CA LYS A 292 -16.92 10.59 -11.74
C LYS A 292 -16.08 11.52 -12.61
N GLN A 293 -16.14 11.28 -13.93
CA GLN A 293 -15.48 12.10 -14.94
C GLN A 293 -16.08 13.50 -15.04
#